data_9e07c7f07f23275e3f73de6f25bc527c
#
_entry.id   9e07c7f07f23275e3f73de6f25bc527c
#
_cell.length_a   1.000
_cell.length_b   1.000
_cell.length_c   1.000
_cell.angle_alpha   90.00
_cell.angle_beta   90.00
_cell.angle_gamma   90.00
#
_symmetry.space_group_name_H-M   'P 1'
#
loop_
_entity.id
_entity.type
_entity.pdbx_description
1 polymer ?
#
loop_
_entity_poly.entity_id
_entity_poly.type
_entity_poly.pdbx_seq_one_letter_code
_entity_poly.pdbx_strand_id
1 'polypeptide(L)'
;TLDRLLLKVPVIGAIMHKAALARFCRTTSTMFAAGVPLVEALQSVAGATGSTVYEQAVMKMRDDVATGQSLQLSMRQQGLFPHMVIQMVTIGEESGALDDMLAKVADFYEEEVDNAVDALSSLLEPMIMVILGTVIGGLVIALYLPIFQLGAVVSGG
;
A
#
# COMPACT_ATOMS: atom_id res chain seq x y z
N THR A 1 -20.59 8.64 7.80
CA THR A 1 -19.56 9.24 6.93
C THR A 1 -18.18 9.23 7.58
N LEU A 2 -18.08 9.56 8.86
CA LEU A 2 -16.83 9.50 9.63
C LEU A 2 -16.32 8.06 9.80
N ASP A 3 -17.22 7.10 10.02
CA ASP A 3 -16.87 5.69 10.15
C ASP A 3 -16.26 5.11 8.88
N ARG A 4 -16.72 5.56 7.72
CA ARG A 4 -16.16 5.15 6.43
C ARG A 4 -14.78 5.75 6.16
N LEU A 5 -14.52 6.96 6.62
CA LEU A 5 -13.21 7.59 6.54
C LEU A 5 -12.21 6.89 7.47
N LEU A 6 -12.64 6.49 8.67
CA LEU A 6 -11.83 5.73 9.62
C LEU A 6 -11.50 4.33 9.11
N LEU A 7 -12.40 3.70 8.35
CA LEU A 7 -12.15 2.41 7.70
C LEU A 7 -11.20 2.51 6.49
N LYS A 8 -11.13 3.67 5.83
CA LYS A 8 -10.21 3.91 4.71
C LYS A 8 -8.76 4.07 5.15
N VAL A 9 -8.50 4.63 6.32
CA VAL A 9 -7.15 4.85 6.82
C VAL A 9 -6.38 3.54 7.05
N PRO A 10 -6.95 2.49 7.67
CA PRO A 10 -6.27 1.20 7.78
C PRO A 10 -6.03 0.52 6.42
N VAL A 11 -6.96 0.66 5.48
CA VAL A 11 -6.84 0.09 4.12
C VAL A 11 -5.71 0.78 3.36
N ILE A 12 -5.63 2.11 3.42
CA ILE A 12 -4.56 2.89 2.79
C ILE A 12 -3.21 2.53 3.43
N GLY A 13 -3.15 2.40 4.75
CA GLY A 13 -1.95 1.97 5.46
C GLY A 13 -1.47 0.59 5.03
N ALA A 14 -2.38 -0.37 4.86
CA ALA A 14 -2.07 -1.71 4.37
C ALA A 14 -1.54 -1.68 2.93
N ILE A 15 -2.12 -0.86 2.05
CA ILE A 15 -1.65 -0.69 0.67
C ILE A 15 -0.25 -0.08 0.65
N MET A 16 0.02 0.93 1.45
CA MET A 16 1.33 1.57 1.54
C MET A 16 2.39 0.59 2.06
N HIS A 17 2.04 -0.25 3.02
CA HIS A 17 2.91 -1.31 3.54
C HIS A 17 3.27 -2.32 2.45
N LYS A 18 2.28 -2.80 1.70
CA LYS A 18 2.48 -3.72 0.57
C LYS A 18 3.30 -3.06 -0.55
N ALA A 19 3.06 -1.78 -0.83
CA ALA A 19 3.82 -1.03 -1.82
C ALA A 19 5.30 -0.88 -1.41
N ALA A 20 5.58 -0.60 -0.14
CA ALA A 20 6.94 -0.53 0.39
C ALA A 20 7.65 -1.88 0.27
N LEU A 21 6.97 -2.99 0.61
CA LEU A 21 7.48 -4.35 0.42
C LEU A 21 7.79 -4.66 -1.04
N ALA A 22 6.88 -4.31 -1.95
CA ALA A 22 7.07 -4.54 -3.38
C ALA A 22 8.29 -3.77 -3.90
N ARG A 23 8.45 -2.52 -3.52
CA ARG A 23 9.62 -1.70 -3.88
C ARG A 23 10.92 -2.28 -3.32
N PHE A 24 10.91 -2.67 -2.05
CA PHE A 24 12.05 -3.31 -1.41
C PHE A 24 12.48 -4.55 -2.18
N CYS A 25 11.56 -5.46 -2.42
CA CYS A 25 11.85 -6.73 -3.12
C CYS A 25 12.29 -6.50 -4.56
N ARG A 26 11.61 -5.63 -5.29
CA ARG A 26 11.93 -5.33 -6.70
C ARG A 26 13.31 -4.70 -6.84
N THR A 27 13.59 -3.68 -6.05
CA THR A 27 14.86 -2.95 -6.13
C THR A 27 16.02 -3.85 -5.69
N THR A 28 15.85 -4.58 -4.60
CA THR A 28 16.87 -5.53 -4.12
C THR A 28 17.14 -6.63 -5.14
N SER A 29 16.09 -7.20 -5.73
CA SER A 29 16.19 -8.22 -6.77
C SER A 29 16.95 -7.70 -7.99
N THR A 30 16.60 -6.52 -8.48
CA THR A 30 17.22 -5.91 -9.65
C THR A 30 18.70 -5.61 -9.41
N MET A 31 19.04 -5.05 -8.25
CA MET A 31 20.42 -4.72 -7.93
C MET A 31 21.26 -5.98 -7.72
N PHE A 32 20.73 -6.97 -7.04
CA PHE A 32 21.42 -8.23 -6.80
C PHE A 32 21.66 -9.00 -8.10
N ALA A 33 20.67 -9.02 -9.01
CA ALA A 33 20.79 -9.62 -10.34
C ALA A 33 21.86 -8.92 -11.20
N ALA A 34 22.04 -7.60 -11.00
CA ALA A 34 23.08 -6.82 -11.67
C ALA A 34 24.49 -7.02 -11.10
N GLY A 35 24.63 -7.84 -10.08
CA GLY A 35 25.92 -8.14 -9.45
C GLY A 35 26.30 -7.20 -8.31
N VAL A 36 25.39 -6.34 -7.85
CA VAL A 36 25.64 -5.47 -6.69
C VAL A 36 25.64 -6.34 -5.42
N PRO A 37 26.66 -6.19 -4.54
CA PRO A 37 26.67 -6.91 -3.26
C PRO A 37 25.43 -6.61 -2.43
N LEU A 38 24.96 -7.61 -1.70
CA LEU A 38 23.71 -7.49 -0.92
C LEU A 38 23.74 -6.32 0.07
N VAL A 39 24.88 -6.09 0.73
CA VAL A 39 25.06 -4.98 1.69
C VAL A 39 24.85 -3.62 1.01
N GLU A 40 25.44 -3.42 -0.16
CA GLU A 40 25.28 -2.19 -0.94
C GLU A 40 23.86 -2.04 -1.48
N ALA A 41 23.25 -3.14 -1.93
CA ALA A 41 21.87 -3.16 -2.39
C ALA A 41 20.93 -2.74 -1.26
N LEU A 42 21.09 -3.28 -0.06
CA LEU A 42 20.26 -2.91 1.10
C LEU A 42 20.41 -1.44 1.46
N GLN A 43 21.63 -0.90 1.41
CA GLN A 43 21.88 0.52 1.68
C GLN A 43 21.15 1.42 0.69
N SER A 44 21.19 1.09 -0.59
CA SER A 44 20.52 1.87 -1.64
C SER A 44 19.00 1.75 -1.55
N VAL A 45 18.49 0.58 -1.21
CA VAL A 45 17.05 0.30 -1.12
C VAL A 45 16.42 0.98 0.09
N ALA A 46 17.17 1.15 1.18
CA ALA A 46 16.65 1.78 2.39
C ALA A 46 15.99 3.14 2.12
N GLY A 47 16.63 3.98 1.32
CA GLY A 47 16.09 5.29 0.94
C GLY A 47 14.94 5.22 -0.07
N ALA A 48 14.79 4.11 -0.78
CA ALA A 48 13.78 3.94 -1.83
C ALA A 48 12.45 3.41 -1.31
N THR A 49 12.37 2.92 -0.08
CA THR A 49 11.13 2.32 0.49
C THR A 49 10.02 3.35 0.72
N GLY A 50 10.37 4.62 0.88
CA GLY A 50 9.40 5.69 1.13
C GLY A 50 8.77 5.67 2.53
N SER A 51 9.25 4.79 3.42
CA SER A 51 8.77 4.66 4.80
C SER A 51 9.95 4.71 5.77
N THR A 52 9.87 5.59 6.76
CA THR A 52 10.93 5.73 7.78
C THR A 52 11.11 4.43 8.58
N VAL A 53 10.03 3.72 8.85
CA VAL A 53 10.06 2.45 9.58
C VAL A 53 10.83 1.38 8.79
N TYR A 54 10.53 1.25 7.51
CA TYR A 54 11.23 0.33 6.61
C TYR A 54 12.68 0.73 6.39
N GLU A 55 12.94 2.02 6.22
CA GLU A 55 14.30 2.54 6.05
C GLU A 55 15.20 2.14 7.22
N GLN A 56 14.74 2.36 8.44
CA GLN A 56 15.48 1.99 9.65
C GLN A 56 15.69 0.48 9.75
N ALA A 57 14.66 -0.30 9.45
CA ALA A 57 14.73 -1.75 9.46
C ALA A 57 15.73 -2.28 8.43
N VAL A 58 15.71 -1.75 7.21
CA VAL A 58 16.60 -2.15 6.13
C VAL A 58 18.06 -1.77 6.44
N MET A 59 18.29 -0.60 7.03
CA MET A 59 19.63 -0.19 7.45
C MET A 59 20.19 -1.11 8.54
N LYS A 60 19.36 -1.55 9.48
CA LYS A 60 19.76 -2.53 10.48
C LYS A 60 20.04 -3.89 9.85
N MET A 61 19.22 -4.33 8.92
CA MET A 61 19.45 -5.55 8.15
C MET A 61 20.78 -5.50 7.39
N ARG A 62 21.10 -4.35 6.80
CA ARG A 62 22.39 -4.13 6.15
C ARG A 62 23.54 -4.37 7.12
N ASP A 63 23.49 -3.80 8.30
CA ASP A 63 24.53 -3.95 9.32
C ASP A 63 24.65 -5.41 9.75
N ASP A 64 23.54 -6.11 9.96
CA ASP A 64 23.53 -7.51 10.34
C ASP A 64 24.13 -8.41 9.24
N VAL A 65 23.77 -8.18 7.99
CA VAL A 65 24.31 -8.93 6.85
C VAL A 65 25.82 -8.64 6.69
N ALA A 66 26.26 -7.41 6.92
CA ALA A 66 27.67 -7.04 6.87
C ALA A 66 28.51 -7.79 7.92
N THR A 67 27.93 -8.17 9.05
CA THR A 67 28.59 -8.96 10.09
C THR A 67 28.55 -10.47 9.83
N GLY A 68 27.95 -10.91 8.74
CA GLY A 68 27.86 -12.32 8.35
C GLY A 68 26.55 -13.00 8.70
N GLN A 69 25.57 -12.27 9.24
CA GLN A 69 24.26 -12.82 9.55
C GLN A 69 23.46 -13.04 8.26
N SER A 70 22.61 -14.09 8.23
CA SER A 70 21.76 -14.33 7.08
C SER A 70 20.68 -13.26 6.96
N LEU A 71 20.27 -12.94 5.73
CA LEU A 71 19.24 -11.95 5.48
C LEU A 71 17.89 -12.38 6.08
N GLN A 72 17.54 -13.66 5.96
CA GLN A 72 16.28 -14.19 6.50
C GLN A 72 16.19 -14.05 8.03
N LEU A 73 17.28 -14.26 8.73
CA LEU A 73 17.32 -14.12 10.19
C LEU A 73 17.16 -12.66 10.59
N SER A 74 17.87 -11.76 9.92
CA SER A 74 17.75 -10.32 10.16
C SER A 74 16.33 -9.80 9.86
N MET A 75 15.72 -10.23 8.77
CA MET A 75 14.32 -9.89 8.44
C MET A 75 13.35 -10.37 9.51
N ARG A 76 13.56 -11.57 10.01
CA ARG A 76 12.71 -12.16 11.06
C ARG A 76 12.79 -11.34 12.36
N GLN A 77 13.98 -10.85 12.70
CA GLN A 77 14.20 -10.03 13.89
C GLN A 77 13.51 -8.66 13.80
N GLN A 78 13.35 -8.12 12.61
CA GLN A 78 12.68 -6.82 12.43
C GLN A 78 11.17 -6.87 12.66
N GLY A 79 10.54 -8.02 12.45
CA GLY A 79 9.11 -8.19 12.69
C GLY A 79 8.19 -7.43 11.73
N LEU A 80 8.73 -6.83 10.67
CA LEU A 80 7.97 -6.05 9.68
C LEU A 80 7.61 -6.83 8.43
N PHE A 81 8.27 -7.96 8.20
CA PHE A 81 8.13 -8.73 6.97
C PHE A 81 7.17 -9.89 7.16
N PRO A 82 6.22 -10.10 6.22
CA PRO A 82 5.34 -11.27 6.26
C PRO A 82 6.12 -12.58 6.19
N HIS A 83 5.54 -13.62 6.75
CA HIS A 83 6.14 -14.95 6.79
C HIS A 83 6.50 -15.50 5.39
N MET A 84 5.65 -15.21 4.39
CA MET A 84 5.91 -15.59 3.01
C MET A 84 7.22 -15.00 2.48
N VAL A 85 7.48 -13.72 2.75
CA VAL A 85 8.70 -13.04 2.31
C VAL A 85 9.93 -13.70 2.93
N ILE A 86 9.88 -13.98 4.24
CA ILE A 86 10.96 -14.63 4.97
C ILE A 86 11.23 -16.03 4.42
N GLN A 87 10.19 -16.81 4.13
CA GLN A 87 10.32 -18.13 3.52
C GLN A 87 10.97 -18.08 2.15
N MET A 88 10.55 -17.14 1.29
CA MET A 88 11.11 -16.99 -0.05
C MET A 88 12.58 -16.57 0.00
N VAL A 89 12.93 -15.68 0.92
CA VAL A 89 14.32 -15.27 1.14
C VAL A 89 15.16 -16.45 1.65
N THR A 90 14.62 -17.25 2.56
CA THR A 90 15.29 -18.46 3.06
C THR A 90 15.63 -19.42 1.92
N ILE A 91 14.64 -19.69 1.06
CA ILE A 91 14.82 -20.57 -0.12
C ILE A 91 15.86 -19.97 -1.07
N GLY A 92 15.80 -18.66 -1.29
CA GLY A 92 16.73 -17.95 -2.17
C GLY A 92 18.17 -17.98 -1.67
N GLU A 93 18.37 -17.80 -0.37
CA GLU A 93 19.70 -17.88 0.25
C GLU A 93 20.28 -19.30 0.20
N GLU A 94 19.44 -20.32 0.45
CA GLU A 94 19.87 -21.71 0.44
C GLU A 94 20.19 -22.22 -0.98
N SER A 95 19.42 -21.79 -1.98
CA SER A 95 19.57 -22.22 -3.37
C SER A 95 20.50 -21.36 -4.21
N GLY A 96 20.91 -20.18 -3.69
CA GLY A 96 21.68 -19.20 -4.44
C GLY A 96 20.88 -18.41 -5.46
N ALA A 97 19.54 -18.49 -5.42
CA ALA A 97 18.62 -17.81 -6.33
C ALA A 97 17.82 -16.71 -5.61
N LEU A 98 18.49 -15.93 -4.76
CA LEU A 98 17.88 -14.87 -3.96
C LEU A 98 17.21 -13.80 -4.84
N ASP A 99 17.84 -13.42 -5.95
CA ASP A 99 17.31 -12.47 -6.93
C ASP A 99 15.99 -12.96 -7.54
N ASP A 100 15.91 -14.23 -7.94
CA ASP A 100 14.69 -14.82 -8.49
C ASP A 100 13.56 -14.90 -7.46
N MET A 101 13.88 -15.27 -6.23
CA MET A 101 12.90 -15.37 -5.16
C MET A 101 12.35 -14.00 -4.77
N LEU A 102 13.21 -12.99 -4.67
CA LEU A 102 12.80 -11.62 -4.41
C LEU A 102 11.97 -11.05 -5.56
N ALA A 103 12.29 -11.38 -6.81
CA ALA A 103 11.49 -10.99 -7.97
C ALA A 103 10.08 -11.56 -7.92
N LYS A 104 9.93 -12.83 -7.52
CA LYS A 104 8.62 -13.48 -7.35
C LYS A 104 7.79 -12.81 -6.25
N VAL A 105 8.42 -12.47 -5.13
CA VAL A 105 7.76 -11.75 -4.04
C VAL A 105 7.33 -10.36 -4.50
N ALA A 106 8.18 -9.67 -5.24
CA ALA A 106 7.87 -8.36 -5.81
C ALA A 106 6.67 -8.43 -6.76
N ASP A 107 6.64 -9.41 -7.65
CA ASP A 107 5.50 -9.63 -8.57
C ASP A 107 4.21 -9.85 -7.78
N PHE A 108 4.25 -10.68 -6.74
CA PHE A 108 3.09 -10.96 -5.89
C PHE A 108 2.56 -9.68 -5.22
N TYR A 109 3.42 -8.89 -4.59
CA TYR A 109 2.99 -7.68 -3.89
C TYR A 109 2.62 -6.54 -4.83
N GLU A 110 3.24 -6.43 -5.99
CA GLU A 110 2.82 -5.48 -7.04
C GLU A 110 1.39 -5.79 -7.51
N GLU A 111 1.08 -7.06 -7.72
CA GLU A 111 -0.28 -7.51 -8.07
C GLU A 111 -1.27 -7.24 -6.93
N GLU A 112 -0.89 -7.50 -5.69
CA GLU A 112 -1.71 -7.20 -4.50
C GLU A 112 -2.02 -5.69 -4.39
N VAL A 113 -1.03 -4.83 -4.64
CA VAL A 113 -1.21 -3.39 -4.65
C VAL A 113 -2.16 -2.97 -5.78
N ASP A 114 -1.97 -3.49 -6.98
CA ASP A 114 -2.83 -3.18 -8.14
C ASP A 114 -4.27 -3.59 -7.86
N ASN A 115 -4.48 -4.79 -7.33
CA ASN A 115 -5.81 -5.29 -6.95
C ASN A 115 -6.46 -4.43 -5.87
N ALA A 116 -5.70 -3.99 -4.88
CA ALA A 116 -6.20 -3.14 -3.81
C ALA A 116 -6.57 -1.73 -4.32
N VAL A 117 -5.77 -1.17 -5.23
CA VAL A 117 -6.05 0.11 -5.88
C VAL A 117 -7.29 0.00 -6.77
N ASP A 118 -7.43 -1.08 -7.52
CA ASP A 118 -8.61 -1.35 -8.34
C ASP A 118 -9.87 -1.48 -7.48
N ALA A 119 -9.78 -2.17 -6.35
CA ALA A 119 -10.89 -2.29 -5.40
C ALA A 119 -11.30 -0.92 -4.83
N LEU A 120 -10.35 -0.05 -4.52
CA LEU A 120 -10.61 1.32 -4.08
C LEU A 120 -11.27 2.14 -5.18
N SER A 121 -10.78 2.02 -6.42
CA SER A 121 -11.34 2.71 -7.58
C SER A 121 -12.78 2.27 -7.84
N SER A 122 -13.08 0.98 -7.69
CA SER A 122 -14.43 0.43 -7.81
C SER A 122 -15.37 0.97 -6.74
N LEU A 123 -14.87 1.27 -5.54
CA LEU A 123 -15.64 1.86 -4.46
C LEU A 123 -15.86 3.37 -4.63
N LEU A 124 -14.99 4.04 -5.37
CA LEU A 124 -15.13 5.48 -5.64
C LEU A 124 -16.34 5.80 -6.51
N GLU A 125 -16.67 4.96 -7.48
CA GLU A 125 -17.79 5.17 -8.38
C GLU A 125 -19.15 5.23 -7.64
N PRO A 126 -19.53 4.25 -6.79
CA PRO A 126 -20.74 4.36 -5.98
C PRO A 126 -20.72 5.55 -5.01
N MET A 127 -19.56 5.88 -4.46
CA MET A 127 -19.43 7.05 -3.57
C MET A 127 -19.69 8.35 -4.29
N ILE A 128 -19.14 8.53 -5.51
CA ILE A 128 -19.38 9.70 -6.35
C ILE A 128 -20.86 9.82 -6.69
N MET A 129 -21.51 8.71 -7.03
CA MET A 129 -22.94 8.67 -7.30
C MET A 129 -23.79 9.08 -6.09
N VAL A 130 -23.44 8.62 -4.90
CA VAL A 130 -24.14 8.99 -3.65
C VAL A 130 -23.96 10.47 -3.36
N ILE A 131 -22.76 11.01 -3.51
CA ILE A 131 -22.46 12.42 -3.28
C ILE A 131 -23.23 13.29 -4.30
N LEU A 132 -23.17 12.95 -5.58
CA LEU A 132 -23.89 13.66 -6.63
C LEU A 132 -25.39 13.61 -6.42
N GLY A 133 -25.93 12.44 -6.09
CA GLY A 133 -27.35 12.26 -5.80
C GLY A 133 -27.81 13.11 -4.62
N THR A 134 -27.01 13.18 -3.56
CA THR A 134 -27.30 14.01 -2.38
C THR A 134 -27.27 15.49 -2.71
N VAL A 135 -26.26 15.95 -3.46
CA VAL A 135 -26.12 17.35 -3.88
C VAL A 135 -27.28 17.75 -4.80
N ILE A 136 -27.58 16.94 -5.82
CA ILE A 136 -28.68 17.20 -6.76
C ILE A 136 -30.01 17.17 -6.03
N GLY A 137 -30.26 16.18 -5.18
CA GLY A 137 -31.47 16.06 -4.37
C GLY A 137 -31.66 17.26 -3.45
N GLY A 138 -30.61 17.70 -2.77
CA GLY A 138 -30.64 18.91 -1.93
C GLY A 138 -30.94 20.16 -2.75
N LEU A 139 -30.37 20.29 -3.94
CA LEU A 139 -30.57 21.41 -4.84
C LEU A 139 -32.01 21.46 -5.35
N VAL A 140 -32.60 20.31 -5.73
CA VAL A 140 -33.98 20.18 -6.14
C VAL A 140 -34.92 20.59 -4.99
N ILE A 141 -34.70 20.10 -3.79
CA ILE A 141 -35.52 20.47 -2.62
C ILE A 141 -35.39 21.99 -2.35
N ALA A 142 -34.19 22.55 -2.42
CA ALA A 142 -33.99 23.99 -2.22
C ALA A 142 -34.68 24.86 -3.27
N LEU A 143 -34.81 24.38 -4.51
CA LEU A 143 -35.50 25.08 -5.59
C LEU A 143 -37.01 24.94 -5.50
N TYR A 144 -37.49 23.77 -5.09
CA TYR A 144 -38.95 23.50 -5.02
C TYR A 144 -39.59 24.02 -3.72
N LEU A 145 -38.84 24.11 -2.64
CA LEU A 145 -39.39 24.58 -1.35
C LEU A 145 -40.02 25.97 -1.42
N PRO A 146 -39.40 27.00 -2.04
CA PRO A 146 -40.04 28.31 -2.23
C PRO A 146 -41.31 28.24 -3.10
N ILE A 147 -41.35 27.37 -4.09
CA ILE A 147 -42.49 27.17 -4.95
C ILE A 147 -43.67 26.62 -4.17
N PHE A 148 -43.46 25.65 -3.29
CA PHE A 148 -44.50 25.11 -2.41
C PHE A 148 -44.99 26.14 -1.40
N GLN A 149 -44.12 26.97 -0.85
CA GLN A 149 -44.50 28.06 0.06
C GLN A 149 -45.32 29.13 -0.65
N LEU A 150 -44.96 29.49 -1.87
CA LEU A 150 -45.75 30.39 -2.71
C LEU A 150 -47.13 29.83 -3.04
N GLY A 151 -47.19 28.53 -3.35
CA GLY A 151 -48.48 27.83 -3.58
C GLY A 151 -49.36 27.81 -2.35
N ALA A 152 -48.81 27.61 -1.16
CA ALA A 152 -49.54 27.66 0.10
C ALA A 152 -50.07 29.07 0.43
N VAL A 153 -49.28 30.12 0.13
CA VAL A 153 -49.70 31.50 0.32
C VAL A 153 -50.82 31.92 -0.65
N VAL A 154 -50.74 31.48 -1.91
CA VAL A 154 -51.74 31.75 -2.93
C VAL A 154 -53.03 30.98 -2.65
N SER A 155 -52.98 29.76 -2.15
CA SER A 155 -54.16 28.96 -1.82
C SER A 155 -54.80 29.35 -0.47
N GLY A 156 -54.07 30.06 0.39
CA GLY A 156 -54.55 30.57 1.69
C GLY A 156 -55.22 31.97 1.62
N GLY A 157 -55.23 32.60 0.46
CA GLY A 157 -55.90 33.86 0.18
C GLY A 157 -57.13 33.63 -0.67
#